data_8f9ee3b4f933e649cb6f078d975ddea1
#
_entry.id   8f9ee3b4f933e649cb6f078d975ddea1
#
_cell.length_a   1.000
_cell.length_b   1.000
_cell.length_c   1.000
_cell.angle_alpha   90.00
_cell.angle_beta   90.00
_cell.angle_gamma   90.00
#
_symmetry.space_group_name_H-M   'P 1'
#
loop_
_entity.id
_entity.type
_entity.pdbx_description
1 polymer ?
#
loop_
_entity_poly.entity_id
_entity_poly.type
_entity_poly.pdbx_seq_one_letter_code
_entity_poly.pdbx_strand_id
1 'polypeptide(L)'
;MQDDLLHVVKWQNGPKSWSPFSNDEMERRQAKIRGHLAEHNIDACIFTSYHNICYLSGFLYCYFGRKYALVMDGDQATTVTAAIDGGQPGRRSHGDNITYTDWRKDNYFRALQELLPGAKRLGIEFDHVSLEFHQQLSDAFPDVEFVDIGQPVMWQRTIKSA
;
A
#
# COMPACT_ATOMS: atom_id res chain seq x y z
N MET A 1 19.74 7.81 -22.19
CA MET A 1 20.17 8.44 -20.91
C MET A 1 19.05 8.65 -19.88
N GLN A 2 17.77 8.53 -20.24
CA GLN A 2 16.65 8.61 -19.28
C GLN A 2 16.17 7.25 -18.75
N ASP A 3 16.58 6.15 -19.35
CA ASP A 3 16.16 4.79 -18.96
C ASP A 3 16.97 4.18 -17.81
N ASP A 4 18.09 4.82 -17.43
CA ASP A 4 18.96 4.33 -16.35
C ASP A 4 18.59 4.89 -14.96
N LEU A 5 17.58 5.76 -14.87
CA LEU A 5 17.16 6.32 -13.59
C LEU A 5 16.25 5.35 -12.86
N LEU A 6 16.64 5.00 -11.63
CA LEU A 6 15.83 4.15 -10.76
C LEU A 6 14.43 4.76 -10.57
N HIS A 7 13.39 3.99 -10.82
CA HIS A 7 12.01 4.41 -10.58
C HIS A 7 11.55 4.13 -9.15
N VAL A 8 12.14 3.13 -8.49
CA VAL A 8 11.96 2.84 -7.06
C VAL A 8 13.29 2.64 -6.36
N VAL A 9 13.29 2.93 -5.07
CA VAL A 9 14.42 2.68 -4.16
C VAL A 9 13.88 2.11 -2.85
N LYS A 10 14.69 1.24 -2.22
CA LYS A 10 14.48 0.84 -0.82
C LYS A 10 15.34 1.74 0.05
N TRP A 11 14.71 2.49 0.90
CA TRP A 11 15.37 3.56 1.64
C TRP A 11 14.85 3.66 3.08
N GLN A 12 15.79 3.67 4.03
CA GLN A 12 15.46 3.80 5.44
C GLN A 12 16.52 4.71 6.12
N ASN A 13 16.08 5.80 6.71
CA ASN A 13 16.94 6.81 7.30
C ASN A 13 17.26 6.59 8.80
N GLY A 14 17.32 5.34 9.23
CA GLY A 14 17.66 4.94 10.59
C GLY A 14 16.98 3.62 10.99
N PRO A 15 17.19 3.15 12.22
CA PRO A 15 16.54 1.94 12.71
C PRO A 15 15.01 2.11 12.73
N LYS A 16 14.26 1.00 12.73
CA LYS A 16 12.80 1.02 12.90
C LYS A 16 12.43 1.81 14.15
N SER A 17 11.48 2.71 14.00
CA SER A 17 10.97 3.50 15.14
C SER A 17 9.83 2.74 15.83
N TRP A 18 9.59 3.09 17.09
CA TRP A 18 8.48 2.51 17.83
C TRP A 18 7.13 2.95 17.23
N SER A 19 6.24 1.98 17.06
CA SER A 19 4.82 2.22 16.82
C SER A 19 4.10 2.40 18.17
N PRO A 20 3.01 3.20 18.27
CA PRO A 20 2.15 3.21 19.45
C PRO A 20 1.41 1.88 19.65
N PHE A 21 1.43 0.99 18.67
CA PHE A 21 0.84 -0.35 18.73
C PHE A 21 1.94 -1.41 18.75
N SER A 22 1.68 -2.52 19.46
CA SER A 22 2.58 -3.67 19.47
C SER A 22 2.66 -4.34 18.08
N ASN A 23 3.75 -5.07 17.84
CA ASN A 23 3.86 -5.86 16.62
C ASN A 23 2.72 -6.89 16.50
N ASP A 24 2.33 -7.53 17.58
CA ASP A 24 1.23 -8.50 17.60
C ASP A 24 -0.10 -7.86 17.20
N GLU A 25 -0.37 -6.62 17.63
CA GLU A 25 -1.56 -5.91 17.21
C GLU A 25 -1.52 -5.57 15.71
N MET A 26 -0.37 -5.15 15.19
CA MET A 26 -0.23 -4.85 13.77
C MET A 26 -0.38 -6.12 12.91
N GLU A 27 0.24 -7.23 13.32
CA GLU A 27 0.08 -8.52 12.67
C GLU A 27 -1.37 -9.01 12.71
N ARG A 28 -2.05 -8.86 13.84
CA ARG A 28 -3.47 -9.20 13.98
C ARG A 28 -4.35 -8.42 12.99
N ARG A 29 -4.09 -7.12 12.81
CA ARG A 29 -4.80 -6.28 11.82
C ARG A 29 -4.58 -6.78 10.41
N GLN A 30 -3.32 -7.04 10.05
CA GLN A 30 -2.95 -7.51 8.72
C GLN A 30 -3.46 -8.92 8.44
N ALA A 31 -3.42 -9.82 9.42
CA ALA A 31 -3.93 -11.18 9.30
C ALA A 31 -5.42 -11.23 8.94
N LYS A 32 -6.22 -10.30 9.48
CA LYS A 32 -7.65 -10.20 9.12
C LYS A 32 -7.85 -9.83 7.64
N ILE A 33 -7.01 -8.93 7.11
CA ILE A 33 -7.06 -8.58 5.69
C ILE A 33 -6.67 -9.79 4.85
N ARG A 34 -5.56 -10.46 5.17
CA ARG A 34 -5.10 -11.67 4.46
C ARG A 34 -6.15 -12.76 4.45
N GLY A 35 -6.84 -12.97 5.59
CA GLY A 35 -7.97 -13.90 5.68
C GLY A 35 -9.09 -13.55 4.70
N HIS A 36 -9.47 -12.28 4.62
CA HIS A 36 -10.47 -11.80 3.67
C HIS A 36 -10.04 -12.01 2.20
N LEU A 37 -8.78 -11.68 1.87
CA LEU A 37 -8.24 -11.88 0.53
C LEU A 37 -8.31 -13.37 0.13
N ALA A 38 -7.87 -14.26 1.02
CA ALA A 38 -7.90 -15.71 0.78
C ALA A 38 -9.31 -16.25 0.61
N GLU A 39 -10.26 -15.84 1.46
CA GLU A 39 -11.66 -16.27 1.41
C GLU A 39 -12.33 -15.89 0.08
N HIS A 40 -11.95 -14.75 -0.53
CA HIS A 40 -12.56 -14.23 -1.74
C HIS A 40 -11.71 -14.45 -3.00
N ASN A 41 -10.63 -15.21 -2.91
CA ASN A 41 -9.67 -15.47 -4.01
C ASN A 41 -9.16 -14.16 -4.63
N ILE A 42 -8.75 -13.21 -3.80
CA ILE A 42 -8.13 -11.96 -4.19
C ILE A 42 -6.62 -12.12 -3.99
N ASP A 43 -5.82 -11.88 -5.02
CA ASP A 43 -4.37 -12.13 -5.00
C ASP A 43 -3.63 -11.17 -4.08
N ALA A 44 -4.04 -9.91 -4.11
CA ALA A 44 -3.46 -8.84 -3.29
C ALA A 44 -4.43 -7.66 -3.20
N CYS A 45 -4.10 -6.68 -2.38
CA CYS A 45 -4.86 -5.44 -2.32
C CYS A 45 -3.97 -4.20 -2.25
N ILE A 46 -4.55 -3.08 -2.70
CA ILE A 46 -3.93 -1.76 -2.71
C ILE A 46 -4.81 -0.83 -1.90
N PHE A 47 -4.34 -0.43 -0.73
CA PHE A 47 -4.96 0.63 0.06
C PHE A 47 -4.37 1.98 -0.34
N THR A 48 -5.24 2.95 -0.58
CA THR A 48 -4.87 4.33 -0.94
C THR A 48 -5.42 5.35 0.04
N SER A 49 -6.41 4.97 0.85
CA SER A 49 -6.93 5.87 1.89
C SER A 49 -5.94 6.04 3.02
N TYR A 50 -5.80 7.29 3.46
CA TYR A 50 -4.97 7.64 4.60
C TYR A 50 -5.26 6.78 5.84
N HIS A 51 -6.54 6.58 6.13
CA HIS A 51 -6.97 5.84 7.31
C HIS A 51 -6.54 4.37 7.28
N ASN A 52 -6.66 3.70 6.14
CA ASN A 52 -6.30 2.30 6.02
C ASN A 52 -4.79 2.10 5.94
N ILE A 53 -4.06 2.98 5.25
CA ILE A 53 -2.60 2.96 5.26
C ILE A 53 -2.09 3.11 6.70
N CYS A 54 -2.58 4.13 7.46
CA CYS A 54 -2.17 4.32 8.84
C CYS A 54 -2.57 3.15 9.76
N TYR A 55 -3.79 2.62 9.61
CA TYR A 55 -4.30 1.53 10.44
C TYR A 55 -3.49 0.24 10.29
N LEU A 56 -3.08 -0.08 9.06
CA LEU A 56 -2.43 -1.35 8.71
C LEU A 56 -0.91 -1.29 8.70
N SER A 57 -0.31 -0.11 8.56
CA SER A 57 1.15 0.06 8.53
C SER A 57 1.71 0.83 9.72
N GLY A 58 0.87 1.54 10.48
CA GLY A 58 1.34 2.45 11.53
C GLY A 58 2.03 3.70 11.00
N PHE A 59 2.20 3.84 9.70
CA PHE A 59 2.87 5.00 9.09
C PHE A 59 1.93 6.19 9.01
N LEU A 60 2.21 7.23 9.81
CA LEU A 60 1.56 8.52 9.74
C LEU A 60 2.34 9.44 8.81
N TYR A 61 1.68 10.01 7.82
CA TYR A 61 2.27 10.91 6.85
C TYR A 61 1.40 12.15 6.62
N CYS A 62 1.99 13.19 6.07
CA CYS A 62 1.25 14.36 5.63
C CYS A 62 0.78 14.17 4.18
N TYR A 63 -0.51 14.36 3.95
CA TYR A 63 -1.09 14.26 2.62
C TYR A 63 -0.93 15.59 1.87
N PHE A 64 0.10 15.69 1.03
CA PHE A 64 0.41 16.88 0.23
C PHE A 64 0.27 16.63 -1.29
N GLY A 65 -0.73 15.87 -1.70
CA GLY A 65 -0.97 15.61 -3.12
C GLY A 65 -0.04 14.58 -3.77
N ARG A 66 0.84 13.92 -3.00
CA ARG A 66 1.58 12.75 -3.45
C ARG A 66 0.74 11.49 -3.31
N LYS A 67 0.95 10.53 -4.21
CA LYS A 67 0.28 9.24 -4.12
C LYS A 67 1.01 8.36 -3.11
N TYR A 68 0.25 7.74 -2.23
CA TYR A 68 0.72 6.72 -1.29
C TYR A 68 -0.11 5.46 -1.46
N ALA A 69 0.46 4.33 -1.13
CA ALA A 69 -0.27 3.08 -1.02
C ALA A 69 0.29 2.21 0.09
N LEU A 70 -0.53 1.28 0.54
CA LEU A 70 -0.10 0.06 1.20
C LEU A 70 -0.54 -1.10 0.30
N VAL A 71 0.41 -1.87 -0.18
CA VAL A 71 0.17 -3.10 -0.93
C VAL A 71 0.27 -4.27 0.05
N MET A 72 -0.73 -5.13 0.05
CA MET A 72 -0.71 -6.35 0.85
C MET A 72 -1.06 -7.55 -0.02
N ASP A 73 -0.30 -8.60 0.13
CA ASP A 73 -0.57 -9.93 -0.41
C ASP A 73 -0.71 -10.96 0.73
N GLY A 74 -0.62 -12.25 0.41
CA GLY A 74 -0.71 -13.33 1.39
C GLY A 74 0.35 -13.28 2.48
N ASP A 75 1.52 -12.73 2.20
CA ASP A 75 2.70 -12.83 3.06
C ASP A 75 3.21 -11.47 3.53
N GLN A 76 3.12 -10.45 2.69
CA GLN A 76 3.79 -9.17 2.93
C GLN A 76 2.82 -7.98 2.99
N ALA A 77 3.28 -6.92 3.63
CA ALA A 77 2.66 -5.62 3.62
C ALA A 77 3.74 -4.56 3.36
N THR A 78 3.64 -3.89 2.22
CA THR A 78 4.66 -2.95 1.76
C THR A 78 4.06 -1.59 1.49
N THR A 79 4.52 -0.56 2.17
CA THR A 79 4.13 0.82 1.87
C THR A 79 4.85 1.32 0.62
N VAL A 80 4.10 2.00 -0.26
CA VAL A 80 4.61 2.70 -1.44
C VAL A 80 4.53 4.19 -1.17
N THR A 81 5.68 4.85 -1.14
CA THR A 81 5.80 6.23 -0.67
C THR A 81 6.64 7.09 -1.60
N ALA A 82 6.54 8.41 -1.48
CA ALA A 82 7.24 9.35 -2.35
C ALA A 82 8.67 9.63 -1.84
N ALA A 83 9.59 9.92 -2.75
CA ALA A 83 10.99 10.22 -2.43
C ALA A 83 11.15 11.45 -1.52
N ILE A 84 10.20 12.37 -1.53
CA ILE A 84 10.21 13.56 -0.66
C ILE A 84 10.21 13.20 0.85
N ASP A 85 9.74 12.01 1.22
CA ASP A 85 9.69 11.57 2.62
C ASP A 85 11.05 11.14 3.19
N GLY A 86 12.10 11.09 2.36
CA GLY A 86 13.48 10.98 2.80
C GLY A 86 13.82 9.72 3.62
N GLY A 87 13.20 8.59 3.32
CA GLY A 87 13.46 7.31 4.01
C GLY A 87 12.76 7.16 5.36
N GLN A 88 11.98 8.15 5.81
CA GLN A 88 11.16 8.01 7.02
C GLN A 88 10.13 6.88 6.93
N PRO A 89 9.45 6.65 5.79
CA PRO A 89 8.50 5.55 5.67
C PRO A 89 9.11 4.19 5.95
N GLY A 90 10.28 3.89 5.40
CA GLY A 90 11.01 2.65 5.67
C GLY A 90 11.34 2.45 7.15
N ARG A 91 11.60 3.53 7.87
CA ARG A 91 11.86 3.51 9.31
C ARG A 91 10.58 3.36 10.14
N ARG A 92 9.46 3.97 9.72
CA ARG A 92 8.26 4.15 10.56
C ARG A 92 7.11 3.19 10.23
N SER A 93 7.15 2.51 9.08
CA SER A 93 6.12 1.54 8.71
C SER A 93 6.33 0.20 9.43
N HIS A 94 5.25 -0.41 9.87
CA HIS A 94 5.24 -1.84 10.15
C HIS A 94 5.21 -2.60 8.81
N GLY A 95 6.12 -3.53 8.60
CA GLY A 95 6.37 -4.16 7.29
C GLY A 95 7.43 -3.42 6.46
N ASP A 96 7.42 -3.67 5.17
CA ASP A 96 8.39 -3.12 4.22
C ASP A 96 7.96 -1.76 3.66
N ASN A 97 8.90 -1.13 2.98
CA ASN A 97 8.66 0.09 2.24
C ASN A 97 9.44 0.09 0.92
N ILE A 98 8.81 0.57 -0.13
CA ILE A 98 9.49 1.03 -1.34
C ILE A 98 9.14 2.48 -1.59
N THR A 99 10.10 3.22 -2.12
CA THR A 99 9.96 4.64 -2.39
C THR A 99 10.06 4.88 -3.88
N TYR A 100 9.01 5.42 -4.50
CA TYR A 100 9.07 5.82 -5.90
C TYR A 100 9.76 7.17 -6.05
N THR A 101 10.49 7.33 -7.13
CA THR A 101 11.17 8.59 -7.48
C THR A 101 10.28 9.46 -8.34
N ASP A 102 10.56 10.78 -8.35
CA ASP A 102 9.74 11.76 -9.06
C ASP A 102 10.22 12.06 -10.50
N TRP A 103 11.14 11.27 -11.04
CA TRP A 103 11.70 11.48 -12.36
C TRP A 103 10.69 11.31 -13.50
N ARG A 104 9.63 10.48 -13.26
CA ARG A 104 8.52 10.27 -14.19
C ARG A 104 7.21 10.20 -13.44
N LYS A 105 6.11 10.64 -14.08
CA LYS A 105 4.77 10.63 -13.49
C LYS A 105 4.23 9.23 -13.18
N ASP A 106 4.67 8.23 -13.94
CA ASP A 106 4.22 6.84 -13.84
C ASP A 106 5.00 6.00 -12.84
N ASN A 107 6.06 6.55 -12.20
CA ASN A 107 6.90 5.78 -11.27
C ASN A 107 6.12 5.21 -10.08
N TYR A 108 5.08 5.87 -9.62
CA TYR A 108 4.17 5.31 -8.61
C TYR A 108 3.52 4.01 -9.10
N PHE A 109 3.00 3.97 -10.32
CA PHE A 109 2.36 2.76 -10.88
C PHE A 109 3.38 1.67 -11.17
N ARG A 110 4.58 2.03 -11.60
CA ARG A 110 5.70 1.07 -11.74
C ARG A 110 6.07 0.43 -10.41
N ALA A 111 6.08 1.21 -9.33
CA ALA A 111 6.29 0.68 -7.99
C ALA A 111 5.21 -0.34 -7.59
N LEU A 112 3.94 -0.08 -7.91
CA LEU A 112 2.87 -1.05 -7.71
C LEU A 112 3.06 -2.32 -8.54
N GLN A 113 3.46 -2.17 -9.81
CA GLN A 113 3.71 -3.31 -10.71
C GLN A 113 4.86 -4.20 -10.22
N GLU A 114 5.90 -3.62 -9.62
CA GLU A 114 7.00 -4.40 -9.01
C GLU A 114 6.56 -5.26 -7.82
N LEU A 115 5.57 -4.78 -7.06
CA LEU A 115 5.04 -5.50 -5.90
C LEU A 115 3.99 -6.53 -6.27
N LEU A 116 3.36 -6.41 -7.46
CA LEU A 116 2.19 -7.18 -7.87
C LEU A 116 2.40 -7.97 -9.17
N PRO A 117 3.55 -8.67 -9.33
CA PRO A 117 3.82 -9.40 -10.55
C PRO A 117 2.82 -10.53 -10.75
N GLY A 118 2.09 -10.51 -11.88
CA GLY A 118 1.18 -11.58 -12.27
C GLY A 118 -0.15 -11.63 -11.53
N ALA A 119 -0.46 -10.68 -10.68
CA ALA A 119 -1.75 -10.58 -10.02
C ALA A 119 -2.89 -10.47 -11.06
N LYS A 120 -4.00 -11.15 -10.83
CA LYS A 120 -5.19 -11.17 -11.69
C LYS A 120 -6.41 -10.54 -11.02
N ARG A 121 -6.49 -10.61 -9.70
CA ARG A 121 -7.58 -10.02 -8.92
C ARG A 121 -7.00 -9.15 -7.81
N LEU A 122 -7.23 -7.84 -7.88
CA LEU A 122 -6.73 -6.86 -6.91
C LEU A 122 -7.87 -6.21 -6.15
N GLY A 123 -7.78 -6.27 -4.83
CA GLY A 123 -8.67 -5.53 -3.94
C GLY A 123 -8.29 -4.05 -3.91
N ILE A 124 -9.26 -3.16 -4.11
CA ILE A 124 -9.10 -1.71 -3.96
C ILE A 124 -10.28 -1.10 -3.23
N GLU A 125 -10.14 0.11 -2.74
CA GLU A 125 -11.18 0.84 -1.99
C GLU A 125 -12.06 1.63 -2.97
N PHE A 126 -13.20 1.08 -3.41
CA PHE A 126 -14.09 1.73 -4.37
C PHE A 126 -14.70 3.03 -3.84
N ASP A 127 -14.86 3.13 -2.53
CA ASP A 127 -15.37 4.33 -1.85
C ASP A 127 -14.32 5.47 -1.76
N HIS A 128 -13.06 5.18 -2.05
CA HIS A 128 -11.95 6.13 -1.96
C HIS A 128 -11.31 6.43 -3.32
N VAL A 129 -11.21 5.45 -4.20
CA VAL A 129 -10.54 5.58 -5.50
C VAL A 129 -11.34 6.48 -6.42
N SER A 130 -10.74 7.60 -6.89
CA SER A 130 -11.36 8.45 -7.90
C SER A 130 -11.44 7.75 -9.27
N LEU A 131 -12.36 8.20 -10.12
CA LEU A 131 -12.47 7.66 -11.49
C LEU A 131 -11.16 7.82 -12.28
N GLU A 132 -10.48 8.95 -12.13
CA GLU A 132 -9.18 9.18 -12.76
C GLU A 132 -8.13 8.18 -12.28
N PHE A 133 -8.06 7.97 -10.96
CA PHE A 133 -7.10 7.03 -10.40
C PHE A 133 -7.41 5.58 -10.80
N HIS A 134 -8.69 5.21 -10.84
CA HIS A 134 -9.11 3.90 -11.34
C HIS A 134 -8.70 3.69 -12.80
N GLN A 135 -8.86 4.71 -13.67
CA GLN A 135 -8.40 4.62 -15.05
C GLN A 135 -6.88 4.41 -15.13
N GLN A 136 -6.10 5.17 -14.34
CA GLN A 136 -4.65 5.02 -14.28
C GLN A 136 -4.23 3.63 -13.78
N LEU A 137 -4.96 3.06 -12.80
CA LEU A 137 -4.73 1.68 -12.36
C LEU A 137 -5.05 0.68 -13.47
N SER A 138 -6.17 0.86 -14.18
CA SER A 138 -6.57 -0.02 -15.28
C SER A 138 -5.55 0.02 -16.43
N ASP A 139 -4.99 1.18 -16.72
CA ASP A 139 -3.93 1.34 -17.72
C ASP A 139 -2.62 0.63 -17.29
N ALA A 140 -2.31 0.69 -15.99
CA ALA A 140 -1.12 0.02 -15.42
C ALA A 140 -1.29 -1.50 -15.29
N PHE A 141 -2.52 -1.98 -15.12
CA PHE A 141 -2.87 -3.39 -14.90
C PHE A 141 -4.03 -3.82 -15.83
N PRO A 142 -3.80 -3.91 -17.14
CA PRO A 142 -4.88 -4.09 -18.13
C PRO A 142 -5.60 -5.44 -18.03
N ASP A 143 -4.96 -6.46 -17.46
CA ASP A 143 -5.50 -7.82 -17.35
C ASP A 143 -6.02 -8.15 -15.93
N VAL A 144 -6.21 -7.13 -15.08
CA VAL A 144 -6.59 -7.30 -13.69
C VAL A 144 -8.08 -7.00 -13.49
N GLU A 145 -8.75 -7.87 -12.75
CA GLU A 145 -10.07 -7.61 -12.18
C GLU A 145 -9.90 -6.84 -10.85
N PHE A 146 -10.52 -5.66 -10.74
CA PHE A 146 -10.57 -4.92 -9.48
C PHE A 146 -11.80 -5.31 -8.67
N VAL A 147 -11.59 -5.57 -7.37
CA VAL A 147 -12.62 -6.02 -6.43
C VAL A 147 -12.73 -5.00 -5.28
N ASP A 148 -13.94 -4.63 -4.91
CA ASP A 148 -14.14 -3.72 -3.78
C ASP A 148 -13.85 -4.41 -2.43
N ILE A 149 -12.97 -3.79 -1.65
CA ILE A 149 -12.64 -4.20 -0.28
C ILE A 149 -12.92 -3.09 0.76
N GLY A 150 -13.53 -1.99 0.37
CA GLY A 150 -13.77 -0.84 1.26
C GLY A 150 -14.61 -1.21 2.48
N GLN A 151 -15.76 -1.84 2.27
CA GLN A 151 -16.67 -2.23 3.34
C GLN A 151 -16.07 -3.25 4.33
N PRO A 152 -15.48 -4.37 3.89
CA PRO A 152 -14.84 -5.35 4.79
C PRO A 152 -13.79 -4.71 5.69
N VAL A 153 -12.96 -3.84 5.14
CA VAL A 153 -11.89 -3.16 5.90
C VAL A 153 -12.46 -2.13 6.89
N MET A 154 -13.48 -1.40 6.49
CA MET A 154 -14.17 -0.49 7.39
C MET A 154 -14.73 -1.23 8.62
N TRP A 155 -15.38 -2.38 8.42
CA TRP A 155 -15.89 -3.21 9.52
C TRP A 155 -14.77 -3.69 10.45
N GLN A 156 -13.62 -4.10 9.91
CA GLN A 156 -12.48 -4.51 10.74
C GLN A 156 -11.97 -3.39 11.65
N ARG A 157 -11.97 -2.14 11.16
CA ARG A 157 -11.54 -0.98 11.94
C ARG A 157 -12.53 -0.61 13.06
N THR A 158 -13.79 -1.01 12.96
CA THR A 158 -14.79 -0.76 14.02
C THR A 158 -14.54 -1.62 15.26
N ILE A 159 -13.94 -2.80 15.10
CA ILE A 159 -13.63 -3.72 16.19
C ILE A 159 -12.30 -3.29 16.82
N LYS A 160 -12.36 -2.69 18.00
CA LYS A 160 -11.17 -2.25 18.75
C LYS A 160 -10.59 -3.41 19.55
N SER A 161 -9.26 -3.39 19.71
CA SER A 161 -8.57 -4.20 20.72
C SER A 161 -8.92 -3.67 22.13
N ALA A 162 -8.94 -4.55 23.10
CA ALA A 162 -9.11 -4.22 24.50
C ALA A 162 -7.93 -3.41 25.02
#